data_d32503e97c428f40898661efa315258b
#
_entry.id   d32503e97c428f40898661efa315258b
#
_cell.length_a   1.000
_cell.length_b   1.000
_cell.length_c   1.000
_cell.angle_alpha   90.00
_cell.angle_beta   90.00
_cell.angle_gamma   90.00
#
_symmetry.space_group_name_H-M   'P 1'
#
loop_
_entity.id
_entity.type
_entity.pdbx_description
1 polymer ?
#
loop_
_entity_poly.entity_id
_entity_poly.type
_entity_poly.pdbx_seq_one_letter_code
_entity_poly.pdbx_strand_id
1 'polypeptide(L)'
;SGNFMDGRFQGVAPEAELLIVKLGNSRPNSFPKTTELMRGLTFAARTALQLSMPLVINLSFGNTYGVHDGTSLVERFLDNIAELGRCVICVGSGNEGAAGGHAAGTFNRDAQGNIPRTELAVGEYQASFSVQLWKEYTDTFRIVLQSPGGQILQLNSALDTAVRYRMEDTELLIYQGEPTPYSVRQEIYFDFLPANSYVNQGVWSFMIEPVQVEGGGYDFYLPSSSVPSVETRFFQSTPEKTLTIPSTAARVITVGAYDTYTEAYADFSGRGRNMPPSSVNIKPDFVAPGVNIKTLSPGN
;
A
#
# COMPACT_ATOMS: atom_id res chain seq x y z
N SER A 1 -21.98 8.02 10.61
CA SER A 1 -23.23 8.73 10.92
C SER A 1 -24.06 7.90 11.87
N GLY A 2 -24.54 8.49 12.94
CA GLY A 2 -25.39 7.85 13.92
C GLY A 2 -25.73 8.82 15.04
N ASN A 3 -26.95 8.77 15.53
CA ASN A 3 -27.37 9.47 16.74
C ASN A 3 -27.39 8.46 17.85
N PHE A 4 -26.73 8.75 18.94
CA PHE A 4 -26.56 7.83 20.04
C PHE A 4 -26.84 8.49 21.39
N MET A 5 -27.45 7.74 22.33
CA MET A 5 -27.71 8.14 23.71
C MET A 5 -28.39 9.52 23.85
N ASP A 6 -29.67 9.58 23.55
CA ASP A 6 -30.51 10.77 23.80
C ASP A 6 -29.95 12.09 23.23
N GLY A 7 -29.29 12.01 22.05
CA GLY A 7 -28.73 13.19 21.38
C GLY A 7 -27.38 13.66 21.91
N ARG A 8 -26.74 12.95 22.83
CA ARG A 8 -25.40 13.29 23.34
C ARG A 8 -24.29 13.08 22.33
N PHE A 9 -24.48 12.17 21.40
CA PHE A 9 -23.55 11.89 20.31
C PHE A 9 -24.28 11.90 18.98
N GLN A 10 -23.83 12.74 18.09
CA GLN A 10 -24.40 12.89 16.77
C GLN A 10 -23.34 12.58 15.70
N GLY A 11 -23.72 11.88 14.66
CA GLY A 11 -22.86 11.67 13.49
C GLY A 11 -22.61 12.99 12.75
N VAL A 12 -21.50 13.05 12.01
CA VAL A 12 -21.09 14.26 11.26
C VAL A 12 -22.10 14.67 10.22
N ALA A 13 -22.82 13.70 9.61
CA ALA A 13 -23.89 13.96 8.61
C ALA A 13 -25.16 13.22 9.05
N PRO A 14 -25.89 13.72 10.07
CA PRO A 14 -27.02 13.01 10.67
C PRO A 14 -28.22 12.85 9.74
N GLU A 15 -28.39 13.76 8.79
CA GLU A 15 -29.52 13.76 7.85
C GLU A 15 -29.17 13.12 6.50
N ALA A 16 -27.97 12.59 6.32
CA ALA A 16 -27.59 11.88 5.11
C ALA A 16 -28.29 10.52 5.02
N GLU A 17 -28.83 10.22 3.87
CA GLU A 17 -29.25 8.87 3.55
C GLU A 17 -28.04 7.95 3.40
N LEU A 18 -28.16 6.71 3.88
CA LEU A 18 -27.05 5.76 3.90
C LEU A 18 -27.26 4.68 2.85
N LEU A 19 -26.28 4.54 1.97
CA LEU A 19 -26.14 3.41 1.07
C LEU A 19 -24.95 2.55 1.52
N ILE A 20 -25.24 1.39 2.07
CA ILE A 20 -24.22 0.46 2.57
C ILE A 20 -24.01 -0.63 1.53
N VAL A 21 -22.78 -0.77 1.05
CA VAL A 21 -22.39 -1.80 0.09
C VAL A 21 -21.48 -2.81 0.77
N LYS A 22 -21.97 -4.03 0.96
CA LYS A 22 -21.17 -5.13 1.49
C LYS A 22 -20.37 -5.76 0.34
N LEU A 23 -19.04 -5.76 0.48
CA LEU A 23 -18.13 -6.39 -0.47
C LEU A 23 -17.78 -7.80 0.00
N GLY A 24 -18.04 -8.79 -0.86
CA GLY A 24 -17.61 -10.19 -0.70
C GLY A 24 -18.00 -10.88 0.61
N ASN A 25 -17.44 -12.05 0.83
CA ASN A 25 -17.43 -12.72 2.12
C ASN A 25 -16.11 -12.42 2.82
N SER A 26 -16.18 -11.75 3.97
CA SER A 26 -14.98 -11.48 4.77
C SER A 26 -14.33 -12.82 5.17
N ARG A 27 -13.17 -13.12 4.60
CA ARG A 27 -12.25 -14.10 5.15
C ARG A 27 -11.35 -13.37 6.12
N PRO A 28 -10.99 -13.95 7.28
CA PRO A 28 -9.98 -13.36 8.14
C PRO A 28 -8.72 -13.05 7.31
N ASN A 29 -8.18 -11.85 7.46
CA ASN A 29 -6.96 -11.38 6.79
C ASN A 29 -7.01 -11.34 5.26
N SER A 30 -8.19 -11.18 4.65
CA SER A 30 -8.30 -10.98 3.21
C SER A 30 -8.97 -9.64 2.89
N PHE A 31 -8.44 -8.96 1.87
CA PHE A 31 -9.07 -7.78 1.30
C PHE A 31 -10.07 -8.19 0.21
N PRO A 32 -11.14 -7.40 -0.01
CA PRO A 32 -12.02 -7.58 -1.17
C PRO A 32 -11.19 -7.52 -2.46
N LYS A 33 -11.58 -8.32 -3.44
CA LYS A 33 -10.96 -8.23 -4.77
C LYS A 33 -11.21 -6.84 -5.36
N THR A 34 -10.23 -6.31 -6.06
CA THR A 34 -10.33 -5.02 -6.76
C THR A 34 -11.58 -4.93 -7.63
N THR A 35 -11.94 -6.03 -8.31
CA THR A 35 -13.15 -6.12 -9.13
C THR A 35 -14.44 -6.05 -8.32
N GLU A 36 -14.46 -6.56 -7.10
CA GLU A 36 -15.61 -6.45 -6.19
C GLU A 36 -15.81 -5.01 -5.73
N LEU A 37 -14.71 -4.33 -5.39
CA LEU A 37 -14.73 -2.90 -5.08
C LEU A 37 -15.27 -2.08 -6.26
N MET A 38 -14.76 -2.29 -7.47
CA MET A 38 -15.23 -1.60 -8.67
C MET A 38 -16.72 -1.83 -8.94
N ARG A 39 -17.21 -3.05 -8.72
CA ARG A 39 -18.66 -3.37 -8.81
C ARG A 39 -19.48 -2.63 -7.77
N GLY A 40 -19.01 -2.58 -6.52
CA GLY A 40 -19.66 -1.86 -5.44
C GLY A 40 -19.77 -0.36 -5.74
N LEU A 41 -18.68 0.24 -6.21
CA LEU A 41 -18.64 1.64 -6.62
C LEU A 41 -19.59 1.93 -7.79
N THR A 42 -19.62 1.05 -8.79
CA THR A 42 -20.55 1.16 -9.92
C THR A 42 -22.01 1.10 -9.45
N PHE A 43 -22.31 0.19 -8.53
CA PHE A 43 -23.65 0.07 -7.95
C PHE A 43 -24.05 1.36 -7.23
N ALA A 44 -23.18 1.89 -6.36
CA ALA A 44 -23.44 3.13 -5.62
C ALA A 44 -23.67 4.32 -6.56
N ALA A 45 -22.81 4.51 -7.56
CA ALA A 45 -22.95 5.59 -8.53
C ALA A 45 -24.25 5.49 -9.34
N ARG A 46 -24.61 4.30 -9.82
CA ARG A 46 -25.87 4.08 -10.55
C ARG A 46 -27.10 4.34 -9.68
N THR A 47 -27.08 3.89 -8.42
CA THR A 47 -28.19 4.11 -7.48
C THR A 47 -28.39 5.60 -7.22
N ALA A 48 -27.31 6.36 -6.98
CA ALA A 48 -27.39 7.80 -6.79
C ALA A 48 -27.96 8.53 -8.03
N LEU A 49 -27.52 8.13 -9.22
CA LEU A 49 -28.05 8.68 -10.47
C LEU A 49 -29.55 8.38 -10.65
N GLN A 50 -29.98 7.15 -10.35
CA GLN A 50 -31.41 6.78 -10.42
C GLN A 50 -32.28 7.59 -9.45
N LEU A 51 -31.74 7.86 -8.25
CA LEU A 51 -32.39 8.67 -7.23
C LEU A 51 -32.24 10.18 -7.48
N SER A 52 -31.46 10.59 -8.48
CA SER A 52 -31.11 11.99 -8.74
C SER A 52 -30.46 12.70 -7.55
N MET A 53 -29.77 11.97 -6.68
CA MET A 53 -29.12 12.47 -5.48
C MET A 53 -27.61 12.66 -5.68
N PRO A 54 -26.99 13.63 -5.00
CA PRO A 54 -25.53 13.70 -4.92
C PRO A 54 -25.00 12.53 -4.10
N LEU A 55 -23.80 12.06 -4.42
CA LEU A 55 -23.17 10.91 -3.78
C LEU A 55 -21.87 11.31 -3.10
N VAL A 56 -21.72 10.90 -1.84
CA VAL A 56 -20.43 10.92 -1.14
C VAL A 56 -20.04 9.47 -0.81
N ILE A 57 -18.90 9.04 -1.34
CA ILE A 57 -18.37 7.71 -1.08
C ILE A 57 -17.27 7.82 -0.02
N ASN A 58 -17.38 7.06 1.06
CA ASN A 58 -16.33 6.90 2.05
C ASN A 58 -15.66 5.53 1.86
N LEU A 59 -14.37 5.54 1.58
CA LEU A 59 -13.53 4.36 1.46
C LEU A 59 -12.53 4.33 2.61
N SER A 60 -12.93 3.77 3.76
CA SER A 60 -12.00 3.45 4.85
C SER A 60 -11.38 2.08 4.59
N PHE A 61 -10.69 1.97 3.47
CA PHE A 61 -10.13 0.73 2.95
C PHE A 61 -8.87 1.05 2.16
N GLY A 62 -7.84 0.24 2.31
CA GLY A 62 -6.61 0.38 1.55
C GLY A 62 -5.68 -0.81 1.75
N ASN A 63 -4.76 -0.98 0.81
CA ASN A 63 -3.68 -1.96 0.88
C ASN A 63 -2.39 -1.37 0.30
N THR A 64 -1.29 -2.08 0.46
CA THR A 64 0.03 -1.67 -0.03
C THR A 64 0.41 -2.29 -1.37
N TYR A 65 -0.50 -3.05 -2.00
CA TYR A 65 -0.21 -3.68 -3.28
C TYR A 65 -0.36 -2.71 -4.44
N GLY A 66 0.75 -2.36 -5.06
CA GLY A 66 0.79 -1.52 -6.25
C GLY A 66 1.87 -0.44 -6.23
N VAL A 67 1.87 0.38 -7.23
CA VAL A 67 2.97 1.32 -7.53
C VAL A 67 2.94 2.61 -6.68
N HIS A 68 1.87 2.90 -5.96
CA HIS A 68 1.68 4.09 -5.12
C HIS A 68 1.88 5.45 -5.86
N ASP A 69 1.48 5.51 -7.12
CA ASP A 69 1.59 6.71 -7.96
C ASP A 69 0.25 7.19 -8.56
N GLY A 70 -0.85 6.54 -8.19
CA GLY A 70 -2.18 6.86 -8.69
C GLY A 70 -2.54 6.24 -10.05
N THR A 71 -1.68 5.39 -10.62
CA THR A 71 -1.88 4.84 -11.96
C THR A 71 -2.52 3.45 -11.99
N SER A 72 -2.76 2.82 -10.84
CA SER A 72 -3.41 1.50 -10.79
C SER A 72 -4.80 1.54 -11.40
N LEU A 73 -5.28 0.38 -11.89
CA LEU A 73 -6.59 0.29 -12.54
C LEU A 73 -7.74 0.71 -11.61
N VAL A 74 -7.66 0.42 -10.32
CA VAL A 74 -8.68 0.81 -9.35
C VAL A 74 -8.68 2.32 -9.11
N GLU A 75 -7.51 2.94 -9.07
CA GLU A 75 -7.37 4.38 -8.89
C GLU A 75 -7.90 5.15 -10.10
N ARG A 76 -7.55 4.74 -11.29
CA ARG A 76 -8.11 5.29 -12.53
C ARG A 76 -9.61 5.11 -12.62
N PHE A 77 -10.14 3.99 -12.13
CA PHE A 77 -11.58 3.76 -12.07
C PHE A 77 -12.27 4.72 -11.11
N LEU A 78 -11.67 4.98 -9.94
CA LEU A 78 -12.17 5.98 -8.99
C LEU A 78 -12.15 7.39 -9.59
N ASP A 79 -11.07 7.76 -10.25
CA ASP A 79 -10.95 9.04 -10.94
C ASP A 79 -12.05 9.22 -11.98
N ASN A 80 -12.37 8.19 -12.76
CA ASN A 80 -13.46 8.21 -13.73
C ASN A 80 -14.83 8.35 -13.05
N ILE A 81 -15.06 7.70 -11.91
CA ILE A 81 -16.31 7.87 -11.14
C ILE A 81 -16.44 9.30 -10.60
N ALA A 82 -15.34 9.85 -10.09
CA ALA A 82 -15.34 11.22 -9.59
C ALA A 82 -15.63 12.25 -10.70
N GLU A 83 -15.27 11.95 -11.96
CA GLU A 83 -15.57 12.79 -13.12
C GLU A 83 -17.04 12.83 -13.54
N LEU A 84 -17.87 11.86 -13.13
CA LEU A 84 -19.30 11.85 -13.47
C LEU A 84 -20.06 13.07 -12.94
N GLY A 85 -19.43 13.88 -12.09
CA GLY A 85 -20.05 15.01 -11.41
C GLY A 85 -21.02 14.56 -10.31
N ARG A 86 -21.30 15.42 -9.35
CA ARG A 86 -22.18 15.14 -8.19
C ARG A 86 -21.73 13.92 -7.34
N CYS A 87 -20.48 13.46 -7.50
CA CYS A 87 -19.87 12.41 -6.73
C CYS A 87 -18.56 12.89 -6.11
N VAL A 88 -18.42 12.74 -4.80
CA VAL A 88 -17.19 12.99 -4.03
C VAL A 88 -16.74 11.69 -3.41
N ILE A 89 -15.45 11.35 -3.54
CA ILE A 89 -14.88 10.14 -2.98
C ILE A 89 -13.84 10.53 -1.95
N CYS A 90 -14.05 10.14 -0.70
CA CYS A 90 -13.11 10.34 0.41
C CYS A 90 -12.42 9.01 0.72
N VAL A 91 -11.10 9.03 0.82
CA VAL A 91 -10.28 7.84 1.07
C VAL A 91 -9.34 8.12 2.25
N GLY A 92 -9.25 7.17 3.18
CA GLY A 92 -8.26 7.26 4.26
C GLY A 92 -6.83 7.03 3.74
N SER A 93 -5.85 7.73 4.30
CA SER A 93 -4.44 7.62 3.92
C SER A 93 -3.80 6.25 4.20
N GLY A 94 -4.48 5.41 4.99
CA GLY A 94 -3.93 4.14 5.50
C GLY A 94 -3.22 4.29 6.84
N ASN A 95 -2.77 3.15 7.39
CA ASN A 95 -2.17 3.05 8.72
C ASN A 95 -0.70 2.60 8.67
N GLU A 96 -0.04 2.81 7.55
CA GLU A 96 1.30 2.24 7.28
C GLU A 96 2.46 3.20 7.58
N GLY A 97 2.17 4.43 8.07
CA GLY A 97 3.17 5.47 8.27
C GLY A 97 4.35 5.06 9.15
N ALA A 98 4.09 4.35 10.27
CA ALA A 98 5.12 3.87 11.18
C ALA A 98 5.33 2.34 11.14
N ALA A 99 4.71 1.65 10.19
CA ALA A 99 4.74 0.18 10.15
C ALA A 99 6.09 -0.43 9.74
N GLY A 100 7.00 0.38 9.18
CA GLY A 100 8.28 -0.12 8.67
C GLY A 100 8.17 -0.97 7.40
N GLY A 101 7.02 -0.91 6.73
CA GLY A 101 6.71 -1.71 5.54
C GLY A 101 7.17 -1.11 4.22
N HIS A 102 7.77 0.07 4.22
CA HIS A 102 8.31 0.71 3.01
C HIS A 102 9.78 1.05 3.17
N ALA A 103 10.58 0.70 2.16
CA ALA A 103 11.97 1.14 2.02
C ALA A 103 12.21 1.66 0.61
N ALA A 104 12.90 2.78 0.50
CA ALA A 104 13.26 3.38 -0.78
C ALA A 104 14.76 3.49 -0.93
N GLY A 105 15.24 3.40 -2.16
CA GLY A 105 16.66 3.53 -2.47
C GLY A 105 16.92 4.08 -3.87
N THR A 106 18.19 4.28 -4.13
CA THR A 106 18.68 4.64 -5.47
C THR A 106 19.69 3.59 -5.94
N PHE A 107 19.81 3.43 -7.25
CA PHE A 107 20.75 2.49 -7.84
C PHE A 107 22.22 2.97 -7.79
N ASN A 108 22.46 4.17 -7.26
CA ASN A 108 23.79 4.71 -7.17
C ASN A 108 24.62 3.96 -6.12
N ARG A 109 25.87 3.70 -6.44
CA ARG A 109 26.83 3.23 -5.46
C ARG A 109 27.09 4.34 -4.44
N ASP A 110 27.37 3.96 -3.20
CA ASP A 110 27.77 4.92 -2.18
C ASP A 110 29.16 5.52 -2.47
N ALA A 111 29.59 6.47 -1.65
CA ALA A 111 30.89 7.13 -1.80
C ALA A 111 32.07 6.15 -1.68
N GLN A 112 31.89 4.97 -1.10
CA GLN A 112 32.88 3.90 -0.95
C GLN A 112 32.80 2.89 -2.11
N GLY A 113 31.84 3.06 -3.06
CA GLY A 113 31.65 2.16 -4.18
C GLY A 113 30.80 0.93 -3.88
N ASN A 114 30.19 0.83 -2.68
CA ASN A 114 29.30 -0.26 -2.34
C ASN A 114 27.97 -0.19 -3.10
N ILE A 115 27.42 -1.34 -3.44
CA ILE A 115 26.12 -1.44 -4.07
C ILE A 115 25.00 -1.20 -3.04
N PRO A 116 23.85 -0.64 -3.47
CA PRO A 116 22.70 -0.46 -2.61
C PRO A 116 22.25 -1.77 -1.95
N ARG A 117 21.92 -1.70 -0.68
CA ARG A 117 21.45 -2.83 0.11
C ARG A 117 20.22 -2.44 0.91
N THR A 118 19.18 -3.25 0.80
CA THR A 118 17.96 -3.13 1.60
C THR A 118 17.85 -4.37 2.48
N GLU A 119 17.69 -4.18 3.78
CA GLU A 119 17.62 -5.25 4.76
C GLU A 119 16.21 -5.38 5.30
N LEU A 120 15.71 -6.61 5.28
CA LEU A 120 14.40 -7.01 5.78
C LEU A 120 14.57 -7.91 6.99
N ALA A 121 14.14 -7.44 8.15
CA ALA A 121 13.97 -8.30 9.31
C ALA A 121 12.71 -9.15 9.13
N VAL A 122 12.80 -10.45 9.32
CA VAL A 122 11.68 -11.38 9.38
C VAL A 122 11.58 -11.90 10.80
N GLY A 123 10.41 -11.65 11.43
CA GLY A 123 10.15 -12.04 12.81
C GLY A 123 9.92 -13.53 12.99
N GLU A 124 9.83 -13.95 14.24
CA GLU A 124 9.50 -15.33 14.59
C GLU A 124 8.10 -15.72 14.17
N TYR A 125 7.91 -16.97 13.84
CA TYR A 125 6.62 -17.56 13.45
C TYR A 125 5.96 -16.85 12.24
N GLN A 126 6.77 -16.23 11.40
CA GLN A 126 6.26 -15.56 10.21
C GLN A 126 5.71 -16.60 9.22
N ALA A 127 4.41 -16.49 8.94
CA ALA A 127 3.75 -17.21 7.86
C ALA A 127 4.18 -16.66 6.48
N SER A 128 3.56 -17.14 5.41
CA SER A 128 3.80 -16.58 4.08
C SER A 128 3.51 -15.09 4.02
N PHE A 129 4.35 -14.37 3.31
CA PHE A 129 4.17 -12.95 3.00
C PHE A 129 4.85 -12.61 1.68
N SER A 130 4.57 -11.45 1.13
CA SER A 130 5.18 -10.99 -0.11
C SER A 130 6.00 -9.73 0.08
N VAL A 131 6.96 -9.53 -0.83
CA VAL A 131 7.71 -8.28 -0.97
C VAL A 131 7.55 -7.80 -2.41
N GLN A 132 7.15 -6.56 -2.60
CA GLN A 132 7.08 -5.92 -3.90
C GLN A 132 8.27 -4.97 -4.06
N LEU A 133 8.99 -5.09 -5.15
CA LEU A 133 10.02 -4.14 -5.59
C LEU A 133 9.50 -3.41 -6.82
N TRP A 134 9.36 -2.11 -6.72
CA TRP A 134 8.94 -1.24 -7.81
C TRP A 134 10.11 -0.40 -8.32
N LYS A 135 10.30 -0.40 -9.63
CA LYS A 135 11.34 0.36 -10.33
C LYS A 135 10.81 0.94 -11.63
N GLU A 136 11.54 1.82 -12.28
CA GLU A 136 11.24 2.16 -13.69
C GLU A 136 11.60 0.98 -14.60
N TYR A 137 10.79 0.72 -15.62
CA TYR A 137 11.01 -0.46 -16.48
C TYR A 137 12.30 -0.33 -17.33
N THR A 138 12.78 0.88 -17.57
CA THR A 138 14.05 1.15 -18.27
C THR A 138 15.28 0.79 -17.46
N ASP A 139 15.15 0.76 -16.12
CA ASP A 139 16.26 0.39 -15.24
C ASP A 139 16.49 -1.11 -15.24
N THR A 140 17.71 -1.53 -15.52
CA THR A 140 18.13 -2.92 -15.41
C THR A 140 19.20 -3.10 -14.35
N PHE A 141 19.07 -4.17 -13.56
CA PHE A 141 19.99 -4.47 -12.47
C PHE A 141 20.00 -5.97 -12.19
N ARG A 142 20.98 -6.42 -11.45
CA ARG A 142 21.02 -7.76 -10.86
C ARG A 142 20.62 -7.68 -9.39
N ILE A 143 19.76 -8.57 -8.94
CA ILE A 143 19.41 -8.70 -7.53
C ILE A 143 20.23 -9.85 -6.95
N VAL A 144 20.91 -9.59 -5.86
CA VAL A 144 21.55 -10.62 -5.05
C VAL A 144 20.81 -10.68 -3.72
N LEU A 145 20.02 -11.75 -3.53
CA LEU A 145 19.29 -12.00 -2.29
C LEU A 145 20.12 -12.91 -1.40
N GLN A 146 20.30 -12.50 -0.16
CA GLN A 146 20.98 -13.29 0.87
C GLN A 146 19.99 -13.66 1.98
N SER A 147 19.92 -14.94 2.33
CA SER A 147 19.14 -15.46 3.46
C SER A 147 19.81 -15.21 4.80
N PRO A 148 19.10 -15.35 5.93
CA PRO A 148 19.67 -15.25 7.27
C PRO A 148 20.82 -16.24 7.53
N GLY A 149 20.76 -17.45 6.98
CA GLY A 149 21.84 -18.45 7.08
C GLY A 149 22.99 -18.23 6.10
N GLY A 150 22.96 -17.15 5.30
CA GLY A 150 24.05 -16.78 4.40
C GLY A 150 23.99 -17.40 2.99
N GLN A 151 22.94 -18.13 2.65
CA GLN A 151 22.76 -18.59 1.27
C GLN A 151 22.55 -17.40 0.34
N ILE A 152 23.09 -17.49 -0.87
CA ILE A 152 23.03 -16.40 -1.88
C ILE A 152 22.29 -16.89 -3.11
N LEU A 153 21.31 -16.11 -3.54
CA LEU A 153 20.60 -16.26 -4.79
C LEU A 153 20.87 -15.04 -5.68
N GLN A 154 21.32 -15.27 -6.91
CA GLN A 154 21.51 -14.21 -7.89
C GLN A 154 20.40 -14.28 -8.94
N LEU A 155 19.73 -13.16 -9.16
CA LEU A 155 18.66 -12.98 -10.12
C LEU A 155 19.08 -11.95 -11.16
N ASN A 156 18.96 -12.31 -12.42
CA ASN A 156 19.08 -11.34 -13.51
C ASN A 156 17.81 -10.50 -13.62
N SER A 157 17.94 -9.30 -14.13
CA SER A 157 16.83 -8.33 -14.22
C SER A 157 15.72 -8.69 -15.22
N ALA A 158 15.93 -9.66 -16.07
CA ALA A 158 14.93 -10.16 -16.99
C ALA A 158 14.51 -11.58 -16.58
N LEU A 159 13.32 -11.70 -16.03
CA LEU A 159 12.67 -12.97 -15.74
C LEU A 159 11.61 -13.19 -16.81
N ASP A 160 11.86 -14.10 -17.73
CA ASP A 160 10.89 -14.47 -18.78
C ASP A 160 9.69 -15.25 -18.23
N THR A 161 9.84 -15.82 -17.04
CA THR A 161 8.82 -16.63 -16.37
C THR A 161 8.94 -16.50 -14.86
N ALA A 162 7.87 -16.84 -14.12
CA ALA A 162 7.96 -17.03 -12.69
C ALA A 162 8.96 -18.16 -12.36
N VAL A 163 9.84 -17.89 -11.41
CA VAL A 163 10.86 -18.84 -10.98
C VAL A 163 10.65 -19.20 -9.51
N ARG A 164 10.98 -20.46 -9.20
CA ARG A 164 10.91 -20.96 -7.83
C ARG A 164 12.31 -21.34 -7.36
N TYR A 165 12.67 -20.84 -6.17
CA TYR A 165 13.89 -21.18 -5.50
C TYR A 165 13.60 -21.64 -4.08
N ARG A 166 14.50 -22.47 -3.53
CA ARG A 166 14.48 -22.80 -2.10
C ARG A 166 15.76 -22.31 -1.46
N MET A 167 15.61 -21.53 -0.40
CA MET A 167 16.69 -21.05 0.44
C MET A 167 16.37 -21.46 1.87
N GLU A 168 17.16 -22.38 2.43
CA GLU A 168 16.91 -22.98 3.76
C GLU A 168 15.49 -23.60 3.84
N ASP A 169 14.65 -23.17 4.79
CA ASP A 169 13.26 -23.59 4.95
C ASP A 169 12.25 -22.61 4.33
N THR A 170 12.72 -21.74 3.45
CA THR A 170 11.88 -20.78 2.72
C THR A 170 11.88 -21.12 1.23
N GLU A 171 10.70 -21.23 0.65
CA GLU A 171 10.50 -21.23 -0.80
C GLU A 171 10.21 -19.80 -1.26
N LEU A 172 10.88 -19.39 -2.31
CA LEU A 172 10.70 -18.10 -2.96
C LEU A 172 10.06 -18.32 -4.32
N LEU A 173 8.87 -17.74 -4.54
CA LEU A 173 8.33 -17.55 -5.88
C LEU A 173 8.62 -16.11 -6.30
N ILE A 174 9.31 -15.96 -7.43
CA ILE A 174 9.73 -14.65 -7.89
C ILE A 174 9.23 -14.48 -9.32
N TYR A 175 8.57 -13.37 -9.57
CA TYR A 175 8.13 -13.01 -10.92
C TYR A 175 8.22 -11.52 -11.16
N GLN A 176 8.48 -11.18 -12.37
CA GLN A 176 8.56 -9.82 -12.87
C GLN A 176 7.29 -9.52 -13.66
N GLY A 177 6.63 -8.43 -13.30
CA GLY A 177 5.48 -7.95 -14.03
C GLY A 177 5.88 -7.40 -15.40
N GLU A 178 5.02 -7.62 -16.39
CA GLU A 178 5.17 -6.97 -17.69
C GLU A 178 4.97 -5.45 -17.55
N PRO A 179 5.71 -4.63 -18.33
CA PRO A 179 5.42 -3.23 -18.42
C PRO A 179 3.99 -2.99 -18.87
N THR A 180 3.30 -2.07 -18.21
CA THR A 180 1.92 -1.75 -18.55
C THR A 180 1.84 -0.45 -19.35
N PRO A 181 0.82 -0.27 -20.23
CA PRO A 181 0.66 0.97 -20.97
C PRO A 181 0.23 2.16 -20.09
N TYR A 182 0.01 1.92 -18.79
CA TYR A 182 -0.53 2.90 -17.84
C TYR A 182 0.51 3.39 -16.84
N SER A 183 1.65 2.72 -16.72
CA SER A 183 2.70 3.06 -15.78
C SER A 183 4.07 2.83 -16.38
N VAL A 184 5.01 3.72 -16.10
CA VAL A 184 6.43 3.54 -16.41
C VAL A 184 7.14 2.65 -15.38
N ARG A 185 6.42 2.23 -14.35
CA ARG A 185 6.94 1.41 -13.26
C ARG A 185 6.72 -0.06 -13.54
N GLN A 186 7.67 -0.88 -13.12
CA GLN A 186 7.65 -2.33 -13.25
C GLN A 186 7.80 -2.97 -11.88
N GLU A 187 7.00 -4.00 -11.63
CA GLU A 187 7.04 -4.80 -10.40
C GLU A 187 7.99 -5.98 -10.54
N ILE A 188 8.77 -6.25 -9.49
CA ILE A 188 9.34 -7.56 -9.19
C ILE A 188 8.74 -8.03 -7.87
N TYR A 189 8.05 -9.14 -7.91
CA TYR A 189 7.30 -9.69 -6.78
C TYR A 189 8.03 -10.91 -6.23
N PHE A 190 8.22 -10.91 -4.93
CA PHE A 190 8.80 -12.01 -4.17
C PHE A 190 7.74 -12.56 -3.22
N ASP A 191 7.38 -13.82 -3.37
CA ASP A 191 6.50 -14.50 -2.45
C ASP A 191 7.35 -15.42 -1.55
N PHE A 192 7.33 -15.15 -0.26
CA PHE A 192 8.05 -15.89 0.76
C PHE A 192 7.10 -16.93 1.35
N LEU A 193 7.33 -18.18 1.04
CA LEU A 193 6.50 -19.30 1.45
C LEU A 193 7.30 -20.20 2.41
N PRO A 194 6.71 -20.63 3.54
CA PRO A 194 7.38 -21.60 4.38
C PRO A 194 7.44 -22.97 3.67
N ALA A 195 8.62 -23.56 3.59
CA ALA A 195 8.77 -24.95 3.12
C ALA A 195 8.27 -25.95 4.17
N ASN A 196 8.26 -25.55 5.45
CA ASN A 196 7.72 -26.30 6.57
C ASN A 196 6.63 -25.47 7.27
N SER A 197 6.88 -24.99 8.48
CA SER A 197 5.87 -24.26 9.26
C SER A 197 5.94 -22.75 9.08
N TYR A 198 7.15 -22.18 9.01
CA TYR A 198 7.38 -20.74 8.97
C TYR A 198 8.52 -20.38 8.02
N VAL A 199 8.51 -19.16 7.54
CA VAL A 199 9.61 -18.54 6.80
C VAL A 199 10.83 -18.38 7.72
N ASN A 200 12.04 -18.54 7.20
CA ASN A 200 13.26 -18.36 7.98
C ASN A 200 13.32 -16.96 8.60
N GLN A 201 13.35 -16.94 9.94
CA GLN A 201 13.51 -15.71 10.71
C GLN A 201 14.91 -15.14 10.58
N GLY A 202 15.06 -13.85 10.78
CA GLY A 202 16.34 -13.15 10.74
C GLY A 202 16.42 -12.12 9.63
N VAL A 203 17.63 -11.77 9.21
CA VAL A 203 17.87 -10.68 8.26
C VAL A 203 18.03 -11.23 6.86
N TRP A 204 17.09 -10.88 5.99
CA TRP A 204 17.20 -11.06 4.56
C TRP A 204 17.76 -9.79 3.94
N SER A 205 18.67 -9.91 2.98
CA SER A 205 19.31 -8.76 2.35
C SER A 205 19.14 -8.77 0.84
N PHE A 206 18.60 -7.68 0.32
CA PHE A 206 18.48 -7.42 -1.10
C PHE A 206 19.62 -6.47 -1.51
N MET A 207 20.60 -6.97 -2.22
CA MET A 207 21.67 -6.16 -2.81
C MET A 207 21.34 -5.94 -4.29
N ILE A 208 21.35 -4.69 -4.71
CA ILE A 208 20.92 -4.28 -6.06
C ILE A 208 22.12 -3.78 -6.83
N GLU A 209 22.60 -4.58 -7.77
CA GLU A 209 23.74 -4.27 -8.61
C GLU A 209 23.27 -3.62 -9.91
N PRO A 210 23.49 -2.32 -10.12
CA PRO A 210 23.03 -1.62 -11.32
C PRO A 210 23.76 -2.12 -12.58
N VAL A 211 23.00 -2.29 -13.66
CA VAL A 211 23.53 -2.63 -15.00
C VAL A 211 23.33 -1.45 -15.94
N GLN A 212 22.11 -0.99 -16.11
CA GLN A 212 21.75 0.21 -16.84
C GLN A 212 20.69 0.95 -16.04
N VAL A 213 20.94 2.21 -15.73
CA VAL A 213 20.07 3.03 -14.87
C VAL A 213 19.75 4.34 -15.56
N GLU A 214 18.47 4.63 -15.73
CA GLU A 214 17.94 5.84 -16.32
C GLU A 214 17.07 6.62 -15.31
N GLY A 215 16.15 5.92 -14.63
CA GLY A 215 15.27 6.49 -13.61
C GLY A 215 15.91 6.58 -12.24
N GLY A 216 16.69 5.60 -11.87
CA GLY A 216 17.61 5.61 -10.75
C GLY A 216 17.02 5.37 -9.36
N GLY A 217 15.71 5.17 -9.22
CA GLY A 217 15.05 4.94 -7.94
C GLY A 217 14.27 3.63 -7.86
N TYR A 218 14.20 3.05 -6.66
CA TYR A 218 13.36 1.88 -6.38
C TYR A 218 12.65 2.02 -5.04
N ASP A 219 11.52 1.30 -4.91
CA ASP A 219 10.72 1.24 -3.72
C ASP A 219 10.39 -0.23 -3.40
N PHE A 220 10.60 -0.64 -2.15
CA PHE A 220 10.16 -1.92 -1.61
C PHE A 220 8.94 -1.74 -0.73
N TYR A 221 7.96 -2.63 -0.87
CA TYR A 221 6.77 -2.66 -0.04
C TYR A 221 6.53 -4.05 0.55
N LEU A 222 6.15 -4.08 1.82
CA LEU A 222 5.53 -5.22 2.48
C LEU A 222 4.00 -5.15 2.35
N PRO A 223 3.29 -6.25 2.57
CA PRO A 223 1.84 -6.21 2.80
C PRO A 223 1.48 -5.25 3.94
N SER A 224 0.22 -4.80 3.95
CA SER A 224 -0.29 -3.99 5.06
C SER A 224 0.05 -4.61 6.42
N SER A 225 0.39 -3.77 7.38
CA SER A 225 0.92 -4.15 8.71
C SER A 225 0.07 -5.15 9.51
N SER A 226 -1.16 -5.38 9.09
CA SER A 226 -2.03 -6.43 9.64
C SER A 226 -1.71 -7.86 9.14
N VAL A 227 -0.86 -8.00 8.13
CA VAL A 227 -0.55 -9.30 7.50
C VAL A 227 0.75 -9.90 8.03
N PRO A 228 1.92 -9.20 7.99
CA PRO A 228 3.14 -9.72 8.58
C PRO A 228 3.14 -9.60 10.10
N SER A 229 4.06 -10.32 10.75
CA SER A 229 4.29 -10.12 12.18
C SER A 229 4.85 -8.70 12.44
N VAL A 230 4.63 -8.18 13.63
CA VAL A 230 5.07 -6.81 14.02
C VAL A 230 6.58 -6.63 13.86
N GLU A 231 7.35 -7.71 13.98
CA GLU A 231 8.81 -7.71 13.86
C GLU A 231 9.28 -7.76 12.41
N THR A 232 8.40 -8.11 11.46
CA THR A 232 8.73 -8.18 10.04
C THR A 232 8.66 -6.79 9.42
N ARG A 233 9.82 -6.19 9.17
CA ARG A 233 9.95 -4.80 8.69
C ARG A 233 11.30 -4.55 8.04
N PHE A 234 11.39 -3.49 7.25
CA PHE A 234 12.67 -3.02 6.73
C PHE A 234 13.45 -2.25 7.82
N PHE A 235 14.77 -2.48 7.89
CA PHE A 235 15.63 -1.74 8.83
C PHE A 235 15.76 -0.27 8.43
N GLN A 236 15.94 0.00 7.13
CA GLN A 236 16.02 1.35 6.59
C GLN A 236 14.66 1.78 6.06
N SER A 237 13.62 1.60 6.87
CA SER A 237 12.27 2.01 6.49
C SER A 237 12.12 3.52 6.45
N THR A 238 11.23 3.98 5.58
CA THR A 238 10.82 5.38 5.49
C THR A 238 9.31 5.51 5.59
N PRO A 239 8.79 6.51 6.31
CA PRO A 239 7.36 6.78 6.38
C PRO A 239 6.80 7.46 5.12
N GLU A 240 7.65 7.93 4.22
CA GLU A 240 7.23 8.53 2.95
C GLU A 240 6.66 7.48 2.01
N LYS A 241 5.76 7.86 1.12
CA LYS A 241 5.08 6.98 0.15
C LYS A 241 4.36 5.78 0.79
N THR A 242 3.86 5.95 2.01
CA THR A 242 3.10 4.93 2.74
C THR A 242 1.58 5.10 2.62
N LEU A 243 1.12 6.00 1.75
CA LEU A 243 -0.29 6.07 1.38
C LEU A 243 -0.74 4.75 0.80
N THR A 244 -1.81 4.19 1.34
CA THR A 244 -2.36 2.93 0.82
C THR A 244 -3.16 3.16 -0.45
N ILE A 245 -3.18 2.19 -1.35
CA ILE A 245 -4.03 2.22 -2.54
C ILE A 245 -5.48 1.91 -2.12
N PRO A 246 -6.47 2.75 -2.50
CA PRO A 246 -6.41 3.73 -3.58
C PRO A 246 -6.28 5.20 -3.17
N SER A 247 -5.67 5.51 -2.04
CA SER A 247 -5.58 6.91 -1.57
C SER A 247 -4.62 7.79 -2.41
N THR A 248 -3.85 7.20 -3.31
CA THR A 248 -3.00 7.92 -4.26
C THR A 248 -3.72 8.33 -5.55
N ALA A 249 -4.99 7.94 -5.74
CA ALA A 249 -5.79 8.37 -6.88
C ALA A 249 -5.89 9.91 -6.98
N ALA A 250 -5.89 10.45 -8.20
CA ALA A 250 -5.73 11.88 -8.42
C ALA A 250 -6.97 12.70 -8.01
N ARG A 251 -8.18 12.15 -8.21
CA ARG A 251 -9.45 12.86 -8.02
C ARG A 251 -10.21 12.49 -6.75
N VAL A 252 -9.65 11.65 -5.92
CA VAL A 252 -10.21 11.37 -4.59
C VAL A 252 -9.72 12.40 -3.58
N ILE A 253 -10.47 12.61 -2.52
CA ILE A 253 -10.04 13.39 -1.36
C ILE A 253 -9.37 12.42 -0.38
N THR A 254 -8.06 12.52 -0.25
CA THR A 254 -7.27 11.69 0.66
C THR A 254 -7.12 12.37 2.01
N VAL A 255 -7.51 11.68 3.07
CA VAL A 255 -7.54 12.23 4.42
C VAL A 255 -6.53 11.48 5.30
N GLY A 256 -5.54 12.20 5.80
CA GLY A 256 -4.62 11.73 6.84
C GLY A 256 -5.21 11.90 8.25
N ALA A 257 -4.52 11.36 9.24
CA ALA A 257 -4.93 11.44 10.64
C ALA A 257 -3.98 12.31 11.46
N TYR A 258 -4.55 13.08 12.42
CA TYR A 258 -3.78 13.76 13.44
C TYR A 258 -4.36 13.51 14.84
N ASP A 259 -3.53 13.68 15.86
CA ASP A 259 -3.93 13.61 17.26
C ASP A 259 -4.32 15.02 17.75
N THR A 260 -5.55 15.16 18.22
CA THR A 260 -6.08 16.44 18.72
C THR A 260 -5.45 16.92 20.02
N TYR A 261 -4.83 16.02 20.80
CA TYR A 261 -4.18 16.39 22.05
C TYR A 261 -2.78 16.95 21.85
N THR A 262 -2.04 16.35 20.91
CA THR A 262 -0.66 16.74 20.61
C THR A 262 -0.56 17.70 19.45
N GLU A 263 -1.64 17.89 18.70
CA GLU A 263 -1.70 18.64 17.44
C GLU A 263 -0.66 18.16 16.42
N ALA A 264 -0.25 16.88 16.55
CA ALA A 264 0.75 16.26 15.71
C ALA A 264 0.11 15.28 14.72
N TYR A 265 0.76 15.07 13.59
CA TYR A 265 0.41 14.03 12.65
C TYR A 265 0.49 12.66 13.32
N ALA A 266 -0.54 11.85 13.20
CA ALA A 266 -0.56 10.53 13.83
C ALA A 266 0.50 9.62 13.18
N ASP A 267 1.30 8.93 14.01
CA ASP A 267 2.43 8.12 13.51
C ASP A 267 2.00 7.05 12.51
N PHE A 268 0.85 6.43 12.73
CA PHE A 268 0.31 5.41 11.84
C PHE A 268 -0.17 5.97 10.49
N SER A 269 -0.53 7.26 10.43
CA SER A 269 -1.14 7.84 9.23
C SER A 269 -0.21 7.75 8.03
N GLY A 270 -0.71 7.20 6.93
CA GLY A 270 0.02 7.11 5.68
C GLY A 270 0.45 8.50 5.17
N ARG A 271 1.67 8.57 4.62
CA ARG A 271 2.28 9.81 4.12
C ARG A 271 2.56 9.69 2.63
N GLY A 272 2.39 10.79 1.93
CA GLY A 272 2.75 10.90 0.52
C GLY A 272 4.26 11.06 0.32
N ARG A 273 4.63 11.43 -0.89
CA ARG A 273 6.02 11.80 -1.23
C ARG A 273 6.31 13.20 -0.66
N ASN A 274 7.50 13.38 -0.12
CA ASN A 274 8.00 14.71 0.19
C ASN A 274 8.24 15.48 -1.11
N MET A 275 7.33 16.36 -1.45
CA MET A 275 7.31 17.12 -2.70
C MET A 275 7.42 18.64 -2.40
N PRO A 276 8.03 19.42 -3.28
CA PRO A 276 7.98 20.86 -3.16
C PRO A 276 6.53 21.37 -3.10
N PRO A 277 6.25 22.45 -2.34
CA PRO A 277 4.89 23.01 -2.22
C PRO A 277 4.23 23.41 -3.55
N SER A 278 5.04 23.61 -4.59
CA SER A 278 4.56 23.92 -5.95
C SER A 278 4.11 22.69 -6.74
N SER A 279 4.24 21.49 -6.19
CA SER A 279 3.86 20.26 -6.89
C SER A 279 2.35 20.13 -7.01
N VAL A 280 1.90 19.64 -8.15
CA VAL A 280 0.50 19.27 -8.38
C VAL A 280 0.28 17.87 -7.82
N ASN A 281 -0.90 17.60 -7.26
CA ASN A 281 -1.28 16.31 -6.67
C ASN A 281 -0.47 15.91 -5.42
N ILE A 282 -0.32 16.85 -4.48
CA ILE A 282 0.18 16.53 -3.14
C ILE A 282 -0.89 15.74 -2.37
N LYS A 283 -0.50 14.59 -1.81
CA LYS A 283 -1.36 13.75 -0.96
C LYS A 283 -0.69 13.51 0.40
N PRO A 284 -1.49 13.36 1.49
CA PRO A 284 -2.94 13.53 1.56
C PRO A 284 -3.34 14.99 1.32
N ASP A 285 -4.62 15.22 0.92
CA ASP A 285 -5.14 16.57 0.65
C ASP A 285 -5.28 17.39 1.93
N PHE A 286 -5.67 16.75 3.03
CA PHE A 286 -5.71 17.34 4.36
C PHE A 286 -5.67 16.24 5.45
N VAL A 287 -5.66 16.66 6.71
CA VAL A 287 -5.73 15.79 7.88
C VAL A 287 -6.98 16.07 8.70
N ALA A 288 -7.48 15.04 9.35
CA ALA A 288 -8.63 15.13 10.27
C ALA A 288 -8.28 14.44 11.60
N PRO A 289 -9.02 14.73 12.70
CA PRO A 289 -8.87 13.99 13.95
C PRO A 289 -9.03 12.49 13.73
N GLY A 290 -8.01 11.70 14.08
CA GLY A 290 -8.01 10.25 13.86
C GLY A 290 -7.57 9.44 15.08
N VAL A 291 -7.18 10.09 16.17
CA VAL A 291 -6.72 9.45 17.39
C VAL A 291 -7.77 9.63 18.50
N ASN A 292 -8.07 8.56 19.22
CA ASN A 292 -9.04 8.55 20.33
C ASN A 292 -10.44 9.06 19.97
N ILE A 293 -10.88 8.82 18.75
CA ILE A 293 -12.21 9.20 18.27
C ILE A 293 -13.27 8.25 18.85
N LYS A 294 -14.26 8.81 19.54
CA LYS A 294 -15.41 8.04 20.01
C LYS A 294 -16.30 7.65 18.85
N THR A 295 -16.62 6.36 18.75
CA THR A 295 -17.48 5.82 17.71
C THR A 295 -18.39 4.72 18.25
N LEU A 296 -19.36 4.29 17.45
CA LEU A 296 -20.22 3.15 17.78
C LEU A 296 -19.44 1.84 17.66
N SER A 297 -19.68 0.92 18.59
CA SER A 297 -19.16 -0.43 18.54
C SER A 297 -20.27 -1.41 18.14
N PRO A 298 -19.99 -2.43 17.32
CA PRO A 298 -20.95 -3.49 17.06
C PRO A 298 -21.34 -4.21 18.37
N GLY A 299 -22.64 -4.32 18.65
CA GLY A 299 -23.13 -5.10 19.79
C GLY A 299 -23.42 -4.33 21.09
N ASN A 300 -23.35 -3.01 21.09
CA ASN A 300 -23.84 -2.14 22.18
C ASN A 300 -25.02 -1.31 21.71
#